data_34b9e069adc7b7e01b6acd90efcc8ccb
#
_entry.id   34b9e069adc7b7e01b6acd90efcc8ccb
#
_cell.length_a   1.000
_cell.length_b   1.000
_cell.length_c   1.000
_cell.angle_alpha   90.00
_cell.angle_beta   90.00
_cell.angle_gamma   90.00
#
_symmetry.space_group_name_H-M   'P 1'
#
loop_
_entity.id
_entity.type
_entity.pdbx_description
1 polymer ?
#
loop_
_entity_poly.entity_id
_entity_poly.type
_entity_poly.pdbx_seq_one_letter_code
_entity_poly.pdbx_strand_id
1 'polypeptide(L)'
;MVKRLFLSVLCLAGLSVSAQDTPTMGWSSWNTFALNINDDIIKGQADVMVSTGLRDAGYKYINIDDGFFGGRRMSDGQLLIHPVRFPNGLRGLVDYIHSMGLKAGIYSDAGRNTCGNFWGNDTIAHDVGFYGHDQQDADFFFKTLDFDFIKVDFCGGTDWTNFDKTVLDEKERYTAISNAIKATGKKGARLNVCRWDYPGTWVSDVAMSWRTTHDIADSWASVADIIHQNLYLSAYSSPGHYNDMDMLEVGRSLSADEDATHFGLWCIMNSPLLIGCDMRTLKPATLALLTNKELIALNQDPLAQQAYVVGKENGCYVLVRDLYTHNGKTRAFAVYNPTEEPKTVTVDFTSLDLDGKVALRDLFERRDIGTYTHSLKVELPPHATRIYRATAQKRLMRSVYEGECGYISDYQELVNNQAAMTGTYEETPECHGGAKATWLGGNAKNDLVWRNVNVPKAGDYHVTLHYQYDQNASFTVDVNGKEQAHLNTVATHNGHVAIVSATLRLNKGDNTVRLHNDSQRMPDIDCMIIKQN
;
A
#
# COMPACT_ATOMS: atom_id res chain seq x y z
N MET A 1 -6.54 -65.30 -3.66
CA MET A 1 -7.25 -64.00 -3.56
C MET A 1 -6.35 -62.99 -2.83
N VAL A 2 -5.66 -62.17 -3.57
CA VAL A 2 -4.77 -61.14 -3.02
C VAL A 2 -5.49 -59.79 -3.14
N LYS A 3 -5.89 -59.18 -2.02
CA LYS A 3 -6.47 -57.84 -1.95
C LYS A 3 -5.37 -56.82 -2.13
N ARG A 4 -5.40 -56.07 -3.24
CA ARG A 4 -4.56 -54.90 -3.46
C ARG A 4 -5.18 -53.72 -2.70
N LEU A 5 -4.45 -53.19 -1.73
CA LEU A 5 -4.73 -51.94 -1.06
C LEU A 5 -4.24 -50.79 -1.96
N PHE A 6 -5.14 -49.96 -2.45
CA PHE A 6 -4.78 -48.68 -3.09
C PHE A 6 -4.57 -47.64 -1.99
N LEU A 7 -3.34 -47.22 -1.82
CA LEU A 7 -2.99 -46.07 -0.99
C LEU A 7 -3.12 -44.82 -1.87
N SER A 8 -4.16 -44.04 -1.62
CA SER A 8 -4.32 -42.72 -2.25
C SER A 8 -3.43 -41.71 -1.53
N VAL A 9 -2.33 -41.34 -2.15
CA VAL A 9 -1.49 -40.24 -1.69
C VAL A 9 -2.20 -38.93 -2.08
N LEU A 10 -2.81 -38.26 -1.11
CA LEU A 10 -3.30 -36.88 -1.25
C LEU A 10 -2.07 -35.98 -1.25
N CYS A 11 -1.65 -35.50 -2.43
CA CYS A 11 -0.72 -34.38 -2.53
C CYS A 11 -1.42 -33.12 -2.05
N LEU A 12 -1.18 -32.74 -0.81
CA LEU A 12 -1.39 -31.37 -0.34
C LEU A 12 -0.35 -30.49 -1.07
N ALA A 13 -0.77 -29.83 -2.14
CA ALA A 13 -0.03 -28.71 -2.68
C ALA A 13 -0.10 -27.57 -1.66
N GLY A 14 0.86 -27.55 -0.74
CA GLY A 14 1.11 -26.39 0.08
C GLY A 14 1.55 -25.25 -0.86
N LEU A 15 0.73 -24.22 -0.99
CA LEU A 15 1.16 -22.96 -1.55
C LEU A 15 2.29 -22.44 -0.64
N SER A 16 3.54 -22.70 -1.02
CA SER A 16 4.69 -22.03 -0.42
C SER A 16 4.62 -20.57 -0.93
N VAL A 17 3.99 -19.70 -0.16
CA VAL A 17 4.11 -18.26 -0.38
C VAL A 17 5.60 -17.93 -0.22
N SER A 18 6.21 -17.55 -1.30
CA SER A 18 7.61 -17.11 -1.32
C SER A 18 7.72 -15.83 -0.47
N ALA A 19 8.75 -15.74 0.37
CA ALA A 19 9.07 -14.49 1.10
C ALA A 19 9.30 -13.29 0.15
N GLN A 20 9.31 -13.54 -1.15
CA GLN A 20 9.47 -12.61 -2.23
C GLN A 20 8.19 -11.80 -2.52
N ASP A 21 7.03 -12.28 -2.05
CA ASP A 21 5.71 -11.71 -2.36
C ASP A 21 5.17 -10.78 -1.25
N THR A 22 5.93 -10.54 -0.19
CA THR A 22 5.55 -9.64 0.92
C THR A 22 6.17 -8.25 0.79
N PRO A 23 5.61 -7.21 1.46
CA PRO A 23 6.16 -5.85 1.42
C PRO A 23 7.64 -5.80 1.80
N THR A 24 8.38 -4.88 1.21
CA THR A 24 9.80 -4.70 1.50
C THR A 24 9.98 -4.20 2.93
N MET A 25 10.89 -4.84 3.69
CA MET A 25 11.31 -4.39 5.02
C MET A 25 12.80 -4.10 5.02
N GLY A 26 13.19 -2.91 5.47
CA GLY A 26 14.59 -2.49 5.46
C GLY A 26 14.81 -1.13 6.07
N TRP A 27 15.88 -0.51 5.63
CA TRP A 27 16.29 0.85 5.97
C TRP A 27 16.65 1.60 4.69
N SER A 28 16.41 2.91 4.65
CA SER A 28 16.77 3.76 3.52
C SER A 28 17.46 5.04 4.02
N SER A 29 18.44 5.54 3.26
CA SER A 29 19.35 6.57 3.74
C SER A 29 18.79 7.99 3.69
N TRP A 30 17.74 8.26 2.87
CA TRP A 30 17.38 9.63 2.49
C TRP A 30 16.96 10.52 3.66
N ASN A 31 15.97 10.10 4.46
CA ASN A 31 15.33 11.00 5.44
C ASN A 31 16.25 11.49 6.55
N THR A 32 17.29 10.75 6.88
CA THR A 32 18.28 11.19 7.88
C THR A 32 19.53 11.80 7.24
N PHE A 33 19.99 11.25 6.14
CA PHE A 33 21.33 11.61 5.62
C PHE A 33 21.27 12.43 4.34
N ALA A 34 20.16 12.42 3.60
CA ALA A 34 20.06 13.03 2.28
C ALA A 34 21.30 12.64 1.42
N LEU A 35 22.00 13.62 0.85
CA LEU A 35 23.23 13.42 0.07
C LEU A 35 24.47 13.12 0.92
N ASN A 36 24.41 13.24 2.26
CA ASN A 36 25.56 13.08 3.16
C ASN A 36 25.78 11.62 3.54
N ILE A 37 25.90 10.76 2.55
CA ILE A 37 26.15 9.32 2.70
C ILE A 37 27.57 8.96 2.30
N ASN A 38 28.07 7.88 2.87
CA ASN A 38 29.35 7.28 2.51
C ASN A 38 29.39 5.80 2.91
N ASP A 39 30.48 5.14 2.55
CA ASP A 39 30.70 3.72 2.82
C ASP A 39 30.56 3.36 4.31
N ASP A 40 31.10 4.18 5.22
CA ASP A 40 31.09 3.93 6.66
C ASP A 40 29.67 4.08 7.26
N ILE A 41 28.89 5.05 6.79
CA ILE A 41 27.49 5.21 7.21
C ILE A 41 26.68 3.99 6.81
N ILE A 42 26.75 3.56 5.55
CA ILE A 42 25.98 2.43 5.05
C ILE A 42 26.36 1.12 5.76
N LYS A 43 27.66 0.86 5.95
CA LYS A 43 28.14 -0.29 6.73
C LYS A 43 27.66 -0.24 8.17
N GLY A 44 27.75 0.92 8.82
CA GLY A 44 27.28 1.11 10.18
C GLY A 44 25.79 0.83 10.35
N GLN A 45 24.95 1.19 9.38
CA GLN A 45 23.52 0.84 9.39
C GLN A 45 23.30 -0.67 9.21
N ALA A 46 24.05 -1.32 8.33
CA ALA A 46 23.97 -2.78 8.14
C ALA A 46 24.38 -3.53 9.42
N ASP A 47 25.46 -3.10 10.08
CA ASP A 47 25.94 -3.68 11.35
C ASP A 47 24.90 -3.58 12.45
N VAL A 48 24.26 -2.42 12.59
CA VAL A 48 23.22 -2.19 13.59
C VAL A 48 21.96 -2.99 13.28
N MET A 49 21.56 -3.10 12.03
CA MET A 49 20.41 -3.93 11.64
C MET A 49 20.59 -5.39 12.10
N VAL A 50 21.81 -5.91 12.04
CA VAL A 50 22.14 -7.26 12.51
C VAL A 50 22.25 -7.32 14.03
N SER A 51 23.04 -6.43 14.64
CA SER A 51 23.37 -6.50 16.07
C SER A 51 22.19 -6.21 16.99
N THR A 52 21.22 -5.43 16.53
CA THR A 52 19.98 -5.12 17.28
C THR A 52 18.86 -6.15 17.11
N GLY A 53 19.01 -7.13 16.20
CA GLY A 53 18.01 -8.13 15.90
C GLY A 53 16.92 -7.67 14.91
N LEU A 54 17.02 -6.48 14.32
CA LEU A 54 16.12 -6.01 13.27
C LEU A 54 16.11 -6.96 12.07
N ARG A 55 17.30 -7.45 11.62
CA ARG A 55 17.39 -8.48 10.58
C ARG A 55 16.53 -9.70 10.90
N ASP A 56 16.60 -10.20 12.13
CA ASP A 56 15.90 -11.40 12.58
C ASP A 56 14.40 -11.14 12.81
N ALA A 57 14.00 -9.88 12.98
CA ALA A 57 12.61 -9.43 12.98
C ALA A 57 12.00 -9.35 11.57
N GLY A 58 12.82 -9.34 10.51
CA GLY A 58 12.36 -9.35 9.11
C GLY A 58 12.93 -8.25 8.22
N TYR A 59 13.63 -7.24 8.77
CA TYR A 59 14.26 -6.19 7.98
C TYR A 59 15.47 -6.75 7.23
N LYS A 60 15.41 -6.73 5.90
CA LYS A 60 16.42 -7.37 5.06
C LYS A 60 17.17 -6.41 4.14
N TYR A 61 16.60 -5.26 3.84
CA TYR A 61 17.13 -4.36 2.83
C TYR A 61 17.91 -3.20 3.46
N ILE A 62 19.10 -2.91 2.93
CA ILE A 62 19.85 -1.68 3.16
C ILE A 62 19.83 -0.92 1.85
N ASN A 63 19.06 0.15 1.79
CA ASN A 63 18.84 0.93 0.58
C ASN A 63 19.71 2.20 0.61
N ILE A 64 20.57 2.34 -0.38
CA ILE A 64 21.36 3.53 -0.66
C ILE A 64 20.52 4.42 -1.55
N ASP A 65 20.01 5.52 -1.02
CA ASP A 65 19.24 6.52 -1.78
C ASP A 65 20.19 7.44 -2.56
N ASP A 66 19.74 8.57 -3.07
CA ASP A 66 20.55 9.50 -3.88
C ASP A 66 21.81 9.97 -3.14
N GLY A 67 22.83 10.40 -3.90
CA GLY A 67 24.10 10.90 -3.37
C GLY A 67 25.32 10.03 -3.67
N PHE A 68 25.17 8.92 -4.36
CA PHE A 68 26.30 8.05 -4.71
C PHE A 68 26.83 8.25 -6.14
N PHE A 69 26.16 9.05 -6.96
CA PHE A 69 26.53 9.27 -8.36
C PHE A 69 27.81 10.10 -8.50
N GLY A 70 28.65 9.72 -9.47
CA GLY A 70 29.87 10.43 -9.88
C GLY A 70 29.78 10.94 -11.32
N GLY A 71 28.58 11.06 -11.87
CA GLY A 71 28.35 11.44 -13.27
C GLY A 71 28.42 10.23 -14.22
N ARG A 72 28.62 10.53 -15.51
CA ARG A 72 28.80 9.50 -16.56
C ARG A 72 30.13 9.64 -17.28
N ARG A 73 30.71 8.52 -17.67
CA ARG A 73 31.93 8.49 -18.49
C ARG A 73 31.59 8.90 -19.93
N MET A 74 32.24 9.94 -20.42
CA MET A 74 31.92 10.53 -21.74
C MET A 74 32.12 9.60 -22.93
N SER A 75 32.98 8.57 -22.80
CA SER A 75 33.32 7.67 -23.92
C SER A 75 32.21 6.66 -24.24
N ASP A 76 31.41 6.25 -23.25
CA ASP A 76 30.43 5.16 -23.39
C ASP A 76 29.15 5.34 -22.55
N GLY A 77 29.01 6.47 -21.85
CA GLY A 77 27.85 6.76 -21.01
C GLY A 77 27.73 5.97 -19.71
N GLN A 78 28.75 5.16 -19.35
CA GLN A 78 28.74 4.34 -18.15
C GLN A 78 28.63 5.22 -16.88
N LEU A 79 27.70 4.88 -15.98
CA LEU A 79 27.60 5.52 -14.65
C LEU A 79 28.91 5.39 -13.88
N LEU A 80 29.28 6.48 -13.23
CA LEU A 80 30.43 6.54 -12.31
C LEU A 80 29.92 6.69 -10.88
N ILE A 81 30.67 6.10 -9.96
CA ILE A 81 30.39 6.20 -8.52
C ILE A 81 31.14 7.40 -7.95
N HIS A 82 30.53 8.11 -7.00
CA HIS A 82 31.06 9.31 -6.38
C HIS A 82 32.43 9.05 -5.73
N PRO A 83 33.53 9.66 -6.21
CA PRO A 83 34.89 9.24 -5.86
C PRO A 83 35.30 9.57 -4.41
N VAL A 84 34.60 10.51 -3.76
CA VAL A 84 34.87 10.89 -2.37
C VAL A 84 33.97 10.14 -1.39
N ARG A 85 32.67 10.04 -1.69
CA ARG A 85 31.72 9.35 -0.82
C ARG A 85 31.92 7.83 -0.84
N PHE A 86 32.25 7.28 -1.99
CA PHE A 86 32.45 5.84 -2.21
C PHE A 86 33.74 5.59 -3.02
N PRO A 87 34.92 5.84 -2.44
CA PRO A 87 36.20 5.80 -3.16
C PRO A 87 36.56 4.40 -3.71
N ASN A 88 35.99 3.34 -3.14
CA ASN A 88 36.19 1.96 -3.56
C ASN A 88 35.05 1.42 -4.46
N GLY A 89 34.16 2.31 -4.92
CA GLY A 89 32.93 1.91 -5.63
C GLY A 89 31.92 1.23 -4.72
N LEU A 90 30.85 0.66 -5.31
CA LEU A 90 29.75 0.06 -4.54
C LEU A 90 29.81 -1.47 -4.49
N ARG A 91 30.53 -2.16 -5.37
CA ARG A 91 30.52 -3.63 -5.42
C ARG A 91 30.96 -4.25 -4.08
N GLY A 92 32.06 -3.79 -3.50
CA GLY A 92 32.55 -4.28 -2.20
C GLY A 92 31.58 -4.01 -1.05
N LEU A 93 30.83 -2.89 -1.11
CA LEU A 93 29.78 -2.55 -0.14
C LEU A 93 28.58 -3.50 -0.26
N VAL A 94 28.13 -3.80 -1.48
CA VAL A 94 27.07 -4.77 -1.74
C VAL A 94 27.46 -6.16 -1.25
N ASP A 95 28.69 -6.62 -1.54
CA ASP A 95 29.21 -7.90 -1.06
C ASP A 95 29.25 -7.95 0.48
N TYR A 96 29.61 -6.84 1.13
CA TYR A 96 29.57 -6.70 2.59
C TYR A 96 28.14 -6.89 3.14
N ILE A 97 27.17 -6.17 2.58
CA ILE A 97 25.75 -6.28 2.97
C ILE A 97 25.25 -7.71 2.79
N HIS A 98 25.54 -8.34 1.65
CA HIS A 98 25.15 -9.73 1.36
C HIS A 98 25.80 -10.73 2.34
N SER A 99 27.07 -10.51 2.74
CA SER A 99 27.78 -11.38 3.68
C SER A 99 27.09 -11.46 5.05
N MET A 100 26.29 -10.45 5.40
CA MET A 100 25.51 -10.38 6.63
C MET A 100 24.11 -11.01 6.52
N GLY A 101 23.79 -11.62 5.37
CA GLY A 101 22.46 -12.18 5.08
C GLY A 101 21.38 -11.11 4.85
N LEU A 102 21.83 -9.89 4.48
CA LEU A 102 20.99 -8.77 4.08
C LEU A 102 20.92 -8.67 2.55
N LYS A 103 20.13 -7.75 2.05
CA LYS A 103 19.97 -7.39 0.64
C LYS A 103 20.31 -5.92 0.43
N ALA A 104 20.87 -5.60 -0.72
CA ALA A 104 21.26 -4.24 -1.06
C ALA A 104 20.23 -3.60 -2.00
N GLY A 105 19.82 -2.37 -1.68
CA GLY A 105 19.00 -1.55 -2.56
C GLY A 105 19.72 -0.30 -3.02
N ILE A 106 19.27 0.24 -4.14
CA ILE A 106 19.84 1.42 -4.80
C ILE A 106 18.72 2.38 -5.22
N TYR A 107 19.09 3.54 -5.70
CA TYR A 107 18.23 4.62 -6.17
C TYR A 107 18.55 5.01 -7.60
N SER A 108 17.57 5.51 -8.34
CA SER A 108 17.75 6.24 -9.59
C SER A 108 16.53 7.13 -9.89
N ASP A 109 16.53 7.75 -11.07
CA ASP A 109 15.45 8.56 -11.60
C ASP A 109 15.03 8.06 -12.98
N ALA A 110 13.74 8.11 -13.29
CA ALA A 110 13.21 7.67 -14.58
C ALA A 110 13.52 8.64 -15.73
N GLY A 111 13.82 9.90 -15.38
CA GLY A 111 14.24 10.92 -16.32
C GLY A 111 15.76 11.01 -16.47
N ARG A 112 16.24 12.22 -16.73
CA ARG A 112 17.65 12.51 -17.00
C ARG A 112 18.45 12.81 -15.73
N ASN A 113 17.88 13.58 -14.82
CA ASN A 113 18.53 14.08 -13.61
C ASN A 113 17.81 13.58 -12.37
N THR A 114 18.54 13.38 -11.28
CA THR A 114 17.98 12.93 -10.00
C THR A 114 17.44 14.10 -9.17
N CYS A 115 16.66 13.78 -8.14
CA CYS A 115 16.17 14.77 -7.18
C CYS A 115 17.30 15.45 -6.43
N GLY A 116 18.37 14.74 -6.08
CA GLY A 116 19.57 15.30 -5.46
C GLY A 116 20.31 16.30 -6.35
N ASN A 117 20.31 16.10 -7.66
CA ASN A 117 20.86 17.08 -8.59
C ASN A 117 20.04 18.37 -8.58
N PHE A 118 18.71 18.28 -8.60
CA PHE A 118 17.82 19.42 -8.66
C PHE A 118 17.67 20.13 -7.29
N TRP A 119 17.27 19.37 -6.26
CA TRP A 119 16.97 19.91 -4.93
C TRP A 119 18.21 20.02 -4.03
N GLY A 120 19.13 19.08 -4.15
CA GLY A 120 20.31 18.96 -3.32
C GLY A 120 21.54 19.68 -3.86
N ASN A 121 21.45 20.29 -5.04
CA ASN A 121 22.57 20.94 -5.75
C ASN A 121 23.79 20.00 -5.94
N ASP A 122 23.54 18.69 -6.13
CA ASP A 122 24.59 17.72 -6.43
C ASP A 122 24.99 17.82 -7.90
N THR A 123 25.84 18.78 -8.22
CA THR A 123 26.24 19.12 -9.59
C THR A 123 27.00 18.01 -10.31
N ILE A 124 27.63 17.07 -9.59
CA ILE A 124 28.30 15.90 -10.17
C ILE A 124 27.30 14.85 -10.67
N ALA A 125 26.08 14.82 -10.10
CA ALA A 125 25.01 13.90 -10.45
C ALA A 125 24.15 14.40 -11.62
N HIS A 126 24.73 15.09 -12.59
CA HIS A 126 24.05 15.50 -13.80
C HIS A 126 23.97 14.35 -14.80
N ASP A 127 22.82 14.19 -15.48
CA ASP A 127 22.60 13.19 -16.54
C ASP A 127 22.81 11.74 -16.07
N VAL A 128 22.45 11.43 -14.82
CA VAL A 128 22.67 10.10 -14.22
C VAL A 128 21.42 9.25 -14.11
N GLY A 129 20.23 9.79 -14.48
CA GLY A 129 19.00 9.01 -14.51
C GLY A 129 18.94 8.03 -15.68
N PHE A 130 17.92 7.17 -15.69
CA PHE A 130 17.76 6.09 -16.67
C PHE A 130 17.52 6.56 -18.11
N TYR A 131 16.98 7.76 -18.31
CA TYR A 131 16.56 8.20 -19.65
C TYR A 131 17.70 8.19 -20.67
N GLY A 132 17.54 7.35 -21.70
CA GLY A 132 18.56 7.11 -22.74
C GLY A 132 19.59 6.04 -22.41
N HIS A 133 19.56 5.45 -21.20
CA HIS A 133 20.52 4.45 -20.72
C HIS A 133 19.87 3.24 -20.05
N ASP A 134 18.59 2.99 -20.24
CA ASP A 134 17.78 2.05 -19.45
C ASP A 134 18.45 0.68 -19.27
N GLN A 135 18.86 0.01 -20.35
CA GLN A 135 19.45 -1.32 -20.25
C GLN A 135 20.89 -1.28 -19.70
N GLN A 136 21.67 -0.25 -20.05
CA GLN A 136 23.04 -0.11 -19.56
C GLN A 136 23.07 0.06 -18.04
N ASP A 137 22.19 0.92 -17.50
CA ASP A 137 22.14 1.20 -16.09
C ASP A 137 21.51 0.04 -15.30
N ALA A 138 20.48 -0.60 -15.84
CA ALA A 138 19.93 -1.82 -15.23
C ALA A 138 20.99 -2.93 -15.15
N ASP A 139 21.77 -3.15 -16.20
CA ASP A 139 22.87 -4.12 -16.19
C ASP A 139 23.98 -3.72 -15.20
N PHE A 140 24.27 -2.44 -15.07
CA PHE A 140 25.23 -1.93 -14.10
C PHE A 140 24.76 -2.20 -12.66
N PHE A 141 23.53 -1.84 -12.31
CA PHE A 141 23.02 -2.04 -10.96
C PHE A 141 22.80 -3.52 -10.62
N PHE A 142 22.19 -4.30 -11.50
CA PHE A 142 21.73 -5.64 -11.16
C PHE A 142 22.69 -6.78 -11.56
N LYS A 143 23.51 -6.61 -12.61
CA LYS A 143 24.51 -7.61 -13.02
C LYS A 143 25.89 -7.30 -12.48
N THR A 144 26.35 -6.03 -12.59
CA THR A 144 27.71 -5.65 -12.22
C THR A 144 27.83 -5.43 -10.72
N LEU A 145 26.92 -4.66 -10.13
CA LEU A 145 26.93 -4.32 -8.71
C LEU A 145 26.11 -5.29 -7.85
N ASP A 146 25.19 -6.07 -8.44
CA ASP A 146 24.42 -7.14 -7.79
C ASP A 146 23.37 -6.66 -6.78
N PHE A 147 22.79 -5.48 -6.97
CA PHE A 147 21.69 -4.98 -6.16
C PHE A 147 20.42 -5.85 -6.27
N ASP A 148 19.53 -5.78 -5.26
CA ASP A 148 18.30 -6.57 -5.15
C ASP A 148 17.03 -5.72 -5.23
N PHE A 149 17.15 -4.41 -5.03
CA PHE A 149 16.04 -3.45 -4.98
C PHE A 149 16.47 -2.14 -5.62
N ILE A 150 15.52 -1.45 -6.24
CA ILE A 150 15.71 -0.09 -6.71
C ILE A 150 14.46 0.76 -6.48
N LYS A 151 14.64 1.96 -5.91
CA LYS A 151 13.66 3.06 -5.92
C LYS A 151 13.96 3.93 -7.14
N VAL A 152 12.93 4.28 -7.90
CA VAL A 152 13.08 5.13 -9.08
C VAL A 152 12.13 6.31 -8.96
N ASP A 153 12.70 7.51 -8.86
CA ASP A 153 12.00 8.79 -8.82
C ASP A 153 11.67 9.31 -10.23
N PHE A 154 11.06 10.48 -10.32
CA PHE A 154 10.65 11.11 -11.57
C PHE A 154 11.04 12.61 -11.66
N CYS A 155 12.00 13.07 -10.86
CA CYS A 155 12.48 14.45 -10.89
C CYS A 155 12.96 14.87 -12.28
N GLY A 156 13.71 14.01 -12.96
CA GLY A 156 14.23 14.28 -14.30
C GLY A 156 13.22 14.08 -15.43
N GLY A 157 11.98 13.70 -15.13
CA GLY A 157 10.91 13.48 -16.11
C GLY A 157 9.95 14.64 -16.30
N THR A 158 10.02 15.68 -15.45
CA THR A 158 9.13 16.85 -15.48
C THR A 158 9.85 18.11 -15.91
N ASP A 159 9.17 19.01 -16.64
CA ASP A 159 9.77 20.23 -17.19
C ASP A 159 10.19 21.27 -16.14
N TRP A 160 9.57 21.26 -14.97
CA TRP A 160 9.87 22.22 -13.91
C TRP A 160 11.09 21.82 -13.04
N THR A 161 11.37 20.53 -12.95
CA THR A 161 12.55 19.97 -12.25
C THR A 161 13.70 19.60 -13.20
N ASN A 162 13.51 19.75 -14.50
CA ASN A 162 14.44 19.34 -15.53
C ASN A 162 14.96 20.57 -16.28
N PHE A 163 16.26 20.85 -16.17
CA PHE A 163 16.87 21.99 -16.85
C PHE A 163 16.71 21.96 -18.37
N ASP A 164 16.62 20.77 -18.96
CA ASP A 164 16.41 20.56 -20.40
C ASP A 164 14.95 20.72 -20.82
N LYS A 165 14.05 21.02 -19.88
CA LYS A 165 12.60 21.14 -20.11
C LYS A 165 11.97 19.92 -20.78
N THR A 166 12.53 18.73 -20.53
CA THR A 166 12.00 17.47 -21.04
C THR A 166 10.75 17.08 -20.29
N VAL A 167 9.68 16.75 -21.00
CA VAL A 167 8.45 16.17 -20.45
C VAL A 167 8.37 14.73 -20.92
N LEU A 168 8.35 13.79 -19.99
CA LEU A 168 8.31 12.36 -20.27
C LEU A 168 6.97 11.77 -19.83
N ASP A 169 6.53 10.72 -20.53
CA ASP A 169 5.39 9.92 -20.11
C ASP A 169 5.80 8.95 -19.00
N GLU A 170 5.14 9.02 -17.86
CA GLU A 170 5.47 8.22 -16.68
C GLU A 170 5.33 6.72 -16.93
N LYS A 171 4.18 6.30 -17.49
CA LYS A 171 3.90 4.90 -17.77
C LYS A 171 4.91 4.32 -18.75
N GLU A 172 5.24 5.06 -19.81
CA GLU A 172 6.25 4.65 -20.79
C GLU A 172 7.61 4.46 -20.11
N ARG A 173 8.05 5.45 -19.31
CA ARG A 173 9.35 5.42 -18.64
C ARG A 173 9.49 4.27 -17.66
N TYR A 174 8.54 4.12 -16.74
CA TYR A 174 8.59 3.04 -15.76
C TYR A 174 8.42 1.66 -16.40
N THR A 175 7.66 1.55 -17.50
CA THR A 175 7.57 0.31 -18.29
C THR A 175 8.92 -0.04 -18.92
N ALA A 176 9.62 0.93 -19.52
CA ALA A 176 10.94 0.72 -20.10
C ALA A 176 11.96 0.25 -19.06
N ILE A 177 12.00 0.91 -17.89
CA ILE A 177 12.88 0.55 -16.78
C ILE A 177 12.56 -0.85 -16.24
N SER A 178 11.28 -1.17 -16.00
CA SER A 178 10.86 -2.51 -15.56
C SER A 178 11.31 -3.60 -16.55
N ASN A 179 11.16 -3.36 -17.84
CA ASN A 179 11.61 -4.27 -18.87
C ASN A 179 13.14 -4.43 -18.88
N ALA A 180 13.88 -3.34 -18.73
CA ALA A 180 15.34 -3.38 -18.64
C ALA A 180 15.81 -4.18 -17.39
N ILE A 181 15.18 -3.98 -16.23
CA ILE A 181 15.46 -4.75 -15.02
C ILE A 181 15.17 -6.25 -15.24
N LYS A 182 14.02 -6.59 -15.81
CA LYS A 182 13.66 -7.99 -16.15
C LYS A 182 14.68 -8.62 -17.11
N ALA A 183 15.16 -7.88 -18.11
CA ALA A 183 16.16 -8.34 -19.07
C ALA A 183 17.55 -8.58 -18.45
N THR A 184 17.85 -8.05 -17.28
CA THR A 184 19.08 -8.40 -16.54
C THR A 184 19.12 -9.88 -16.12
N GLY A 185 17.97 -10.51 -15.92
CA GLY A 185 17.85 -11.87 -15.39
C GLY A 185 18.08 -11.98 -13.88
N LYS A 186 18.24 -10.88 -13.15
CA LYS A 186 18.36 -10.87 -11.68
C LYS A 186 17.05 -11.35 -11.07
N LYS A 187 17.07 -12.53 -10.47
CA LYS A 187 15.91 -13.10 -9.80
C LYS A 187 15.59 -12.34 -8.52
N GLY A 188 14.32 -11.98 -8.35
CA GLY A 188 13.85 -11.30 -7.15
C GLY A 188 14.23 -9.83 -7.06
N ALA A 189 14.69 -9.22 -8.16
CA ALA A 189 14.85 -7.78 -8.24
C ALA A 189 13.50 -7.09 -7.98
N ARG A 190 13.51 -6.06 -7.12
CA ARG A 190 12.32 -5.28 -6.76
C ARG A 190 12.42 -3.87 -7.32
N LEU A 191 11.37 -3.42 -7.97
CA LEU A 191 11.20 -2.03 -8.38
C LEU A 191 10.17 -1.35 -7.49
N ASN A 192 10.54 -0.19 -6.93
CA ASN A 192 9.64 0.76 -6.28
C ASN A 192 9.53 2.00 -7.16
N VAL A 193 8.30 2.36 -7.54
CA VAL A 193 7.99 3.56 -8.32
C VAL A 193 7.71 4.71 -7.35
N CYS A 194 8.40 5.83 -7.51
CA CYS A 194 8.20 7.01 -6.69
C CYS A 194 7.85 8.22 -7.56
N ARG A 195 6.58 8.62 -7.50
CA ARG A 195 6.02 9.72 -8.29
C ARG A 195 5.38 10.80 -7.40
N TRP A 196 5.41 10.63 -6.07
CA TRP A 196 4.85 11.54 -5.04
C TRP A 196 3.32 11.66 -5.04
N ASP A 197 2.64 10.79 -5.76
CA ASP A 197 1.20 10.53 -5.73
C ASP A 197 0.92 9.12 -6.26
N TYR A 198 -0.35 8.71 -6.30
CA TYR A 198 -0.73 7.42 -6.87
C TYR A 198 -0.54 7.46 -8.41
N PRO A 199 0.33 6.61 -8.98
CA PRO A 199 0.72 6.74 -10.39
C PRO A 199 -0.37 6.37 -11.40
N GLY A 200 -1.40 5.66 -10.94
CA GLY A 200 -2.45 5.07 -11.76
C GLY A 200 -2.42 3.54 -11.74
N THR A 201 -3.51 2.92 -12.17
CA THR A 201 -3.73 1.47 -12.07
C THR A 201 -2.75 0.61 -12.88
N TRP A 202 -2.05 1.21 -13.84
CA TRP A 202 -1.00 0.57 -14.65
C TRP A 202 0.25 0.18 -13.84
N VAL A 203 0.47 0.80 -12.68
CA VAL A 203 1.74 0.64 -11.94
C VAL A 203 1.94 -0.78 -11.41
N SER A 204 0.85 -1.52 -11.14
CA SER A 204 0.90 -2.92 -10.72
C SER A 204 1.43 -3.88 -11.82
N ASP A 205 1.46 -3.46 -13.08
CA ASP A 205 2.02 -4.26 -14.18
C ASP A 205 3.56 -4.16 -14.23
N VAL A 206 4.12 -3.12 -13.63
CA VAL A 206 5.55 -2.79 -13.76
C VAL A 206 6.34 -2.89 -12.47
N ALA A 207 5.72 -2.63 -11.30
CA ALA A 207 6.41 -2.52 -10.02
C ALA A 207 5.80 -3.38 -8.92
N MET A 208 6.59 -3.68 -7.90
CA MET A 208 6.16 -4.40 -6.70
C MET A 208 5.56 -3.45 -5.66
N SER A 209 6.02 -2.20 -5.61
CA SER A 209 5.48 -1.16 -4.74
C SER A 209 5.58 0.20 -5.41
N TRP A 210 4.74 1.11 -4.98
CA TRP A 210 4.70 2.48 -5.50
C TRP A 210 4.24 3.46 -4.44
N ARG A 211 4.88 4.62 -4.42
CA ARG A 211 4.49 5.74 -3.57
C ARG A 211 3.07 6.19 -3.94
N THR A 212 2.31 6.53 -2.93
CA THR A 212 0.91 6.95 -3.08
C THR A 212 0.69 8.42 -2.76
N THR A 213 1.68 9.08 -2.16
CA THR A 213 1.62 10.46 -1.67
C THR A 213 2.96 11.17 -1.90
N HIS A 214 2.98 12.49 -1.65
CA HIS A 214 4.21 13.27 -1.51
C HIS A 214 5.12 12.72 -0.40
N ASP A 215 6.34 13.24 -0.32
CA ASP A 215 7.33 12.77 0.64
C ASP A 215 6.92 13.02 2.10
N ILE A 216 7.17 12.00 2.93
CA ILE A 216 6.97 12.10 4.36
C ILE A 216 7.99 13.04 5.01
N ALA A 217 7.53 13.83 5.97
CA ALA A 217 8.38 14.63 6.82
C ALA A 217 8.27 14.16 8.29
N ASP A 218 9.32 14.45 9.06
CA ASP A 218 9.41 14.15 10.49
C ASP A 218 8.45 15.05 11.32
N SER A 219 7.15 14.86 11.09
CA SER A 219 6.06 15.57 11.80
C SER A 219 4.77 14.77 11.77
N TRP A 220 3.97 14.90 12.83
CA TRP A 220 2.66 14.26 12.89
C TRP A 220 1.73 14.69 11.73
N ALA A 221 1.73 15.98 11.40
CA ALA A 221 0.90 16.48 10.30
C ALA A 221 1.16 15.74 8.97
N SER A 222 2.43 15.48 8.66
CA SER A 222 2.79 14.72 7.45
C SER A 222 2.36 13.25 7.54
N VAL A 223 2.59 12.60 8.69
CA VAL A 223 2.16 11.20 8.91
C VAL A 223 0.65 11.07 8.80
N ALA A 224 -0.11 11.97 9.45
CA ALA A 224 -1.57 11.96 9.46
C ALA A 224 -2.15 12.18 8.05
N ASP A 225 -1.56 13.08 7.27
CA ASP A 225 -1.98 13.35 5.90
C ASP A 225 -1.75 12.14 4.99
N ILE A 226 -0.60 11.49 5.10
CA ILE A 226 -0.31 10.26 4.34
C ILE A 226 -1.27 9.12 4.73
N ILE A 227 -1.57 8.95 6.01
CA ILE A 227 -2.58 7.98 6.47
C ILE A 227 -3.92 8.28 5.79
N HIS A 228 -4.36 9.54 5.85
CA HIS A 228 -5.64 9.97 5.30
C HIS A 228 -5.76 9.65 3.80
N GLN A 229 -4.74 9.98 3.01
CA GLN A 229 -4.72 9.70 1.56
C GLN A 229 -4.73 8.20 1.24
N ASN A 230 -4.30 7.33 2.16
CA ASN A 230 -4.24 5.88 1.93
C ASN A 230 -5.44 5.10 2.47
N LEU A 231 -6.36 5.72 3.23
CA LEU A 231 -7.50 5.05 3.87
C LEU A 231 -8.35 4.26 2.86
N TYR A 232 -8.48 4.77 1.64
CA TYR A 232 -9.38 4.22 0.61
C TYR A 232 -8.66 3.50 -0.54
N LEU A 233 -7.33 3.29 -0.44
CA LEU A 233 -6.56 2.64 -1.52
C LEU A 233 -6.46 1.11 -1.41
N SER A 234 -7.26 0.48 -0.54
CA SER A 234 -7.19 -0.97 -0.30
C SER A 234 -7.46 -1.83 -1.54
N ALA A 235 -8.26 -1.34 -2.49
CA ALA A 235 -8.58 -2.05 -3.73
C ALA A 235 -7.41 -2.14 -4.72
N TYR A 236 -6.35 -1.35 -4.51
CA TYR A 236 -5.19 -1.25 -5.41
C TYR A 236 -3.99 -2.05 -4.92
N SER A 237 -4.06 -2.66 -3.74
CA SER A 237 -3.05 -3.57 -3.19
C SER A 237 -3.42 -5.03 -3.42
N SER A 238 -2.43 -5.88 -3.67
CA SER A 238 -2.60 -7.32 -3.87
C SER A 238 -1.29 -8.06 -3.62
N PRO A 239 -1.28 -9.40 -3.55
CA PRO A 239 -0.05 -10.17 -3.38
C PRO A 239 1.03 -9.78 -4.39
N GLY A 240 2.19 -9.34 -3.90
CA GLY A 240 3.31 -8.86 -4.71
C GLY A 240 3.21 -7.41 -5.20
N HIS A 241 2.13 -6.69 -4.84
CA HIS A 241 1.85 -5.34 -5.31
C HIS A 241 1.31 -4.46 -4.17
N TYR A 242 2.08 -3.46 -3.73
CA TYR A 242 1.84 -2.74 -2.47
C TYR A 242 1.82 -1.23 -2.65
N ASN A 243 0.82 -0.60 -2.06
CA ASN A 243 0.83 0.83 -1.81
C ASN A 243 1.94 1.16 -0.82
N ASP A 244 2.79 2.12 -1.16
CA ASP A 244 3.93 2.57 -0.36
C ASP A 244 3.60 3.93 0.26
N MET A 245 3.40 3.93 1.56
CA MET A 245 3.09 5.11 2.37
C MET A 245 4.36 5.88 2.78
N ASP A 246 5.49 5.62 2.11
CA ASP A 246 6.81 6.16 2.39
C ASP A 246 7.51 5.56 3.63
N MET A 247 8.70 6.07 3.93
CA MET A 247 9.57 5.60 4.99
C MET A 247 8.98 5.82 6.38
N LEU A 248 9.53 5.12 7.36
CA LEU A 248 9.15 5.25 8.76
C LEU A 248 9.96 6.38 9.42
N GLU A 249 9.25 7.40 9.93
CA GLU A 249 9.82 8.47 10.77
C GLU A 249 9.86 8.09 12.27
N VAL A 250 9.55 6.84 12.57
CA VAL A 250 9.50 6.27 13.93
C VAL A 250 10.82 6.45 14.66
N GLY A 251 10.75 6.99 15.87
CA GLY A 251 11.89 7.21 16.76
C GLY A 251 12.65 8.51 16.50
N ARG A 252 12.10 9.42 15.71
CA ARG A 252 12.63 10.77 15.48
C ARG A 252 11.96 11.79 16.40
N SER A 253 11.08 12.66 15.90
CA SER A 253 10.45 13.72 16.68
C SER A 253 9.03 13.42 17.17
N LEU A 254 8.42 12.34 16.67
CA LEU A 254 7.05 11.95 17.02
C LEU A 254 6.93 11.55 18.50
N SER A 255 5.75 11.73 19.08
CA SER A 255 5.42 11.20 20.41
C SER A 255 5.31 9.66 20.38
N ALA A 256 5.26 9.02 21.54
CA ALA A 256 5.16 7.57 21.62
C ALA A 256 3.84 7.02 21.01
N ASP A 257 2.72 7.73 21.16
CA ASP A 257 1.44 7.34 20.55
C ASP A 257 1.46 7.55 19.03
N GLU A 258 2.09 8.61 18.55
CA GLU A 258 2.27 8.88 17.12
C GLU A 258 3.23 7.87 16.46
N ASP A 259 4.37 7.55 17.10
CA ASP A 259 5.27 6.48 16.65
C ASP A 259 4.53 5.13 16.54
N ALA A 260 3.72 4.80 17.55
CA ALA A 260 2.93 3.57 17.56
C ALA A 260 1.86 3.58 16.46
N THR A 261 1.17 4.69 16.28
CA THR A 261 0.18 4.86 15.21
C THR A 261 0.82 4.75 13.82
N HIS A 262 1.92 5.45 13.60
CA HIS A 262 2.68 5.41 12.36
C HIS A 262 3.07 3.97 12.00
N PHE A 263 3.79 3.30 12.89
CA PHE A 263 4.22 1.91 12.64
C PHE A 263 3.05 0.94 12.50
N GLY A 264 2.06 1.05 13.39
CA GLY A 264 0.90 0.16 13.40
C GLY A 264 0.05 0.24 12.14
N LEU A 265 -0.21 1.46 11.64
CA LEU A 265 -0.99 1.66 10.42
C LEU A 265 -0.20 1.24 9.17
N TRP A 266 1.11 1.51 9.06
CA TRP A 266 1.94 0.92 8.01
C TRP A 266 1.87 -0.61 8.02
N CYS A 267 1.84 -1.22 9.21
CA CYS A 267 1.73 -2.68 9.32
C CYS A 267 0.36 -3.20 8.84
N ILE A 268 -0.75 -2.65 9.32
CA ILE A 268 -2.08 -3.19 8.97
C ILE A 268 -2.50 -2.84 7.55
N MET A 269 -1.95 -1.75 6.99
CA MET A 269 -2.18 -1.33 5.61
C MET A 269 -1.19 -1.93 4.60
N ASN A 270 -0.32 -2.85 5.01
CA ASN A 270 0.66 -3.53 4.15
C ASN A 270 1.63 -2.62 3.37
N SER A 271 1.95 -1.44 3.90
CA SER A 271 2.98 -0.59 3.32
C SER A 271 4.38 -1.20 3.51
N PRO A 272 5.33 -0.99 2.61
CA PRO A 272 6.73 -1.25 2.89
C PRO A 272 7.17 -0.64 4.23
N LEU A 273 8.01 -1.37 4.98
CA LEU A 273 8.55 -0.93 6.27
C LEU A 273 10.02 -0.54 6.09
N LEU A 274 10.27 0.69 5.64
CA LEU A 274 11.61 1.22 5.41
C LEU A 274 11.96 2.24 6.50
N ILE A 275 12.83 1.84 7.44
CA ILE A 275 13.27 2.70 8.55
C ILE A 275 14.03 3.91 7.98
N GLY A 276 13.63 5.13 8.36
CA GLY A 276 14.23 6.38 7.89
C GLY A 276 15.19 7.04 8.90
N CYS A 277 15.21 6.61 10.16
CA CYS A 277 16.10 7.17 11.18
C CYS A 277 17.52 6.57 11.13
N ASP A 278 18.47 7.21 11.82
CA ASP A 278 19.78 6.62 12.09
C ASP A 278 19.65 5.48 13.11
N MET A 279 19.72 4.24 12.67
CA MET A 279 19.54 3.07 13.52
C MET A 279 20.60 2.95 14.63
N ARG A 280 21.76 3.62 14.49
CA ARG A 280 22.82 3.64 15.51
C ARG A 280 22.41 4.37 16.79
N THR A 281 21.34 5.17 16.72
CA THR A 281 20.84 5.99 17.84
C THR A 281 19.47 5.54 18.35
N LEU A 282 18.97 4.36 17.92
CA LEU A 282 17.68 3.84 18.33
C LEU A 282 17.55 3.70 19.84
N LYS A 283 16.47 4.27 20.37
CA LYS A 283 16.10 4.07 21.78
C LYS A 283 15.50 2.66 21.98
N PRO A 284 15.63 2.08 23.18
CA PRO A 284 15.09 0.75 23.46
C PRO A 284 13.57 0.61 23.19
N ALA A 285 12.78 1.65 23.48
CA ALA A 285 11.34 1.65 23.21
C ALA A 285 11.04 1.62 21.71
N THR A 286 11.74 2.42 20.92
CA THR A 286 11.64 2.44 19.45
C THR A 286 12.02 1.09 18.85
N LEU A 287 13.14 0.51 19.31
CA LEU A 287 13.55 -0.82 18.86
C LEU A 287 12.51 -1.89 19.20
N ALA A 288 11.92 -1.84 20.41
CA ALA A 288 10.88 -2.76 20.82
C ALA A 288 9.61 -2.64 19.96
N LEU A 289 9.25 -1.43 19.54
CA LEU A 289 8.15 -1.19 18.59
C LEU A 289 8.48 -1.75 17.21
N LEU A 290 9.60 -1.36 16.63
CA LEU A 290 10.04 -1.80 15.28
C LEU A 290 10.27 -3.32 15.18
N THR A 291 10.52 -4.00 16.30
CA THR A 291 10.67 -5.48 16.36
C THR A 291 9.43 -6.19 16.88
N ASN A 292 8.27 -5.52 16.96
CA ASN A 292 7.02 -6.15 17.36
C ASN A 292 6.55 -7.16 16.31
N LYS A 293 6.80 -8.44 16.61
CA LYS A 293 6.52 -9.55 15.68
C LYS A 293 5.05 -9.70 15.31
N GLU A 294 4.12 -9.26 16.18
CA GLU A 294 2.69 -9.39 15.92
C GLU A 294 2.20 -8.32 14.94
N LEU A 295 2.71 -7.10 15.02
CA LEU A 295 2.46 -6.06 14.03
C LEU A 295 3.16 -6.37 12.70
N ILE A 296 4.42 -6.83 12.75
CA ILE A 296 5.13 -7.27 11.54
C ILE A 296 4.38 -8.42 10.85
N ALA A 297 3.79 -9.35 11.61
CA ALA A 297 3.02 -10.45 11.03
C ALA A 297 1.76 -9.97 10.29
N LEU A 298 1.17 -8.83 10.65
CA LEU A 298 0.11 -8.21 9.83
C LEU A 298 0.65 -7.72 8.49
N ASN A 299 1.78 -7.03 8.51
CA ASN A 299 2.43 -6.50 7.31
C ASN A 299 2.86 -7.62 6.36
N GLN A 300 3.35 -8.71 6.90
CA GLN A 300 3.89 -9.85 6.14
C GLN A 300 2.87 -10.98 5.93
N ASP A 301 1.57 -10.72 6.19
CA ASP A 301 0.52 -11.72 6.00
C ASP A 301 0.34 -12.08 4.52
N PRO A 302 0.32 -13.38 4.16
CA PRO A 302 0.27 -13.83 2.76
C PRO A 302 -0.95 -13.40 1.95
N LEU A 303 -2.07 -13.02 2.59
CA LEU A 303 -3.21 -12.48 1.87
C LEU A 303 -2.90 -11.12 1.24
N ALA A 304 -1.88 -10.42 1.74
CA ALA A 304 -1.45 -9.11 1.25
C ALA A 304 -2.63 -8.12 1.08
N GLN A 305 -3.58 -8.20 1.98
CA GLN A 305 -4.78 -7.37 1.96
C GLN A 305 -4.54 -6.12 2.80
N GLN A 306 -4.52 -4.96 2.18
CA GLN A 306 -4.57 -3.70 2.92
C GLN A 306 -5.87 -3.60 3.72
N ALA A 307 -5.81 -3.13 4.97
CA ALA A 307 -7.01 -2.87 5.75
C ALA A 307 -7.87 -1.78 5.10
N TYR A 308 -9.18 -1.94 5.18
CA TYR A 308 -10.15 -1.01 4.63
C TYR A 308 -11.07 -0.45 5.73
N VAL A 309 -11.55 0.76 5.52
CA VAL A 309 -12.48 1.44 6.43
C VAL A 309 -13.83 0.72 6.42
N VAL A 310 -14.40 0.52 7.61
CA VAL A 310 -15.75 -0.06 7.80
C VAL A 310 -16.63 0.82 8.67
N GLY A 311 -16.13 1.96 9.13
CA GLY A 311 -16.90 2.93 9.89
C GLY A 311 -16.06 4.10 10.38
N LYS A 312 -16.76 5.21 10.62
CA LYS A 312 -16.22 6.43 11.23
C LYS A 312 -17.12 6.87 12.36
N GLU A 313 -16.62 6.89 13.58
CA GLU A 313 -17.37 7.30 14.77
C GLU A 313 -16.58 8.34 15.59
N ASN A 314 -17.22 9.45 15.95
CA ASN A 314 -16.60 10.56 16.70
C ASN A 314 -15.31 11.11 16.04
N GLY A 315 -15.21 11.04 14.72
CA GLY A 315 -14.03 11.44 13.96
C GLY A 315 -12.93 10.35 13.89
N CYS A 316 -13.10 9.22 14.56
CA CYS A 316 -12.18 8.09 14.54
C CYS A 316 -12.55 7.07 13.45
N TYR A 317 -11.57 6.41 12.87
CA TYR A 317 -11.75 5.39 11.85
C TYR A 317 -11.65 3.98 12.43
N VAL A 318 -12.49 3.08 11.94
CA VAL A 318 -12.39 1.65 12.18
C VAL A 318 -11.99 0.98 10.86
N LEU A 319 -10.80 0.36 10.86
CA LEU A 319 -10.27 -0.36 9.71
C LEU A 319 -10.23 -1.86 10.02
N VAL A 320 -10.48 -2.69 9.01
CA VAL A 320 -10.45 -4.15 9.17
C VAL A 320 -9.79 -4.82 7.98
N ARG A 321 -9.19 -5.99 8.23
CA ARG A 321 -8.67 -6.89 7.18
C ARG A 321 -8.85 -8.35 7.56
N ASP A 322 -8.88 -9.21 6.57
CA ASP A 322 -8.76 -10.65 6.78
C ASP A 322 -7.30 -11.05 7.00
N LEU A 323 -7.10 -12.17 7.68
CA LEU A 323 -5.79 -12.77 7.91
C LEU A 323 -5.75 -14.16 7.29
N TYR A 324 -4.58 -14.55 6.80
CA TYR A 324 -4.34 -15.91 6.33
C TYR A 324 -4.42 -16.89 7.51
N THR A 325 -5.58 -17.47 7.73
CA THR A 325 -5.85 -18.43 8.80
C THR A 325 -6.65 -19.61 8.27
N HIS A 326 -6.39 -20.79 8.82
CA HIS A 326 -7.08 -22.01 8.38
C HIS A 326 -8.58 -22.05 8.69
N ASN A 327 -9.06 -21.21 9.62
CA ASN A 327 -10.46 -21.23 10.07
C ASN A 327 -11.33 -20.12 9.50
N GLY A 328 -10.74 -19.11 8.83
CA GLY A 328 -11.46 -17.97 8.26
C GLY A 328 -12.23 -17.11 9.27
N LYS A 329 -12.04 -17.31 10.59
CA LYS A 329 -12.79 -16.65 11.67
C LYS A 329 -11.96 -15.61 12.42
N THR A 330 -10.75 -15.37 11.96
CA THR A 330 -9.82 -14.43 12.57
C THR A 330 -9.60 -13.25 11.64
N ARG A 331 -9.78 -12.05 12.16
CA ARG A 331 -9.51 -10.78 11.49
C ARG A 331 -8.59 -9.92 12.33
N ALA A 332 -7.94 -8.96 11.70
CA ALA A 332 -7.33 -7.84 12.42
C ALA A 332 -8.15 -6.58 12.16
N PHE A 333 -8.25 -5.73 13.18
CA PHE A 333 -8.86 -4.41 13.04
C PHE A 333 -8.07 -3.36 13.81
N ALA A 334 -8.12 -2.14 13.31
CA ALA A 334 -7.54 -0.96 13.94
C ALA A 334 -8.64 0.05 14.26
N VAL A 335 -8.47 0.76 15.38
CA VAL A 335 -9.27 1.94 15.72
C VAL A 335 -8.29 3.10 15.83
N TYR A 336 -8.47 4.11 14.98
CA TYR A 336 -7.55 5.23 14.81
C TYR A 336 -8.23 6.56 15.13
N ASN A 337 -7.62 7.33 16.05
CA ASN A 337 -8.03 8.68 16.40
C ASN A 337 -7.09 9.70 15.75
N PRO A 338 -7.48 10.36 14.65
CA PRO A 338 -6.67 11.43 14.04
C PRO A 338 -6.76 12.77 14.74
N THR A 339 -7.65 12.91 15.75
CA THR A 339 -8.00 14.21 16.34
C THR A 339 -7.07 14.60 17.49
N GLU A 340 -7.06 15.90 17.83
CA GLU A 340 -6.30 16.48 18.95
C GLU A 340 -6.91 16.19 20.33
N GLU A 341 -8.01 15.44 20.38
CA GLU A 341 -8.73 15.16 21.62
C GLU A 341 -8.82 13.67 21.91
N PRO A 342 -8.85 13.25 23.18
CA PRO A 342 -9.17 11.88 23.53
C PRO A 342 -10.57 11.50 23.02
N LYS A 343 -10.70 10.33 22.45
CA LYS A 343 -11.98 9.82 21.94
C LYS A 343 -12.29 8.43 22.51
N THR A 344 -13.57 8.11 22.49
CA THR A 344 -14.06 6.77 22.77
C THR A 344 -14.88 6.30 21.58
N VAL A 345 -14.57 5.09 21.10
CA VAL A 345 -15.24 4.43 19.98
C VAL A 345 -15.81 3.11 20.45
N THR A 346 -17.04 2.80 20.04
CA THR A 346 -17.66 1.50 20.27
C THR A 346 -17.65 0.70 18.97
N VAL A 347 -16.78 -0.29 18.89
CA VAL A 347 -16.69 -1.17 17.72
C VAL A 347 -17.69 -2.31 17.86
N ASP A 348 -18.75 -2.30 17.06
CA ASP A 348 -19.67 -3.43 16.92
C ASP A 348 -18.99 -4.54 16.11
N PHE A 349 -18.98 -5.77 16.61
CA PHE A 349 -18.34 -6.87 15.91
C PHE A 349 -19.05 -7.26 14.62
N THR A 350 -20.33 -6.94 14.45
CA THR A 350 -21.04 -7.19 13.19
C THR A 350 -20.53 -6.29 12.06
N SER A 351 -20.05 -5.07 12.36
CA SER A 351 -19.38 -4.22 11.37
C SER A 351 -18.05 -4.81 10.89
N LEU A 352 -17.44 -5.67 11.71
CA LEU A 352 -16.26 -6.45 11.35
C LEU A 352 -16.63 -7.82 10.74
N ASP A 353 -17.88 -8.08 10.40
CA ASP A 353 -18.44 -9.38 9.97
C ASP A 353 -18.16 -10.53 10.96
N LEU A 354 -18.12 -10.25 12.24
CA LEU A 354 -17.89 -11.21 13.32
C LEU A 354 -19.13 -11.31 14.23
N ASP A 355 -19.40 -12.53 14.76
CA ASP A 355 -20.57 -12.75 15.62
C ASP A 355 -20.27 -13.81 16.70
N GLY A 356 -21.09 -13.76 17.76
CA GLY A 356 -20.97 -14.61 18.93
C GLY A 356 -19.87 -14.13 19.89
N LYS A 357 -19.16 -15.09 20.47
CA LYS A 357 -18.00 -14.78 21.33
C LYS A 357 -16.77 -14.45 20.48
N VAL A 358 -16.15 -13.31 20.76
CA VAL A 358 -14.95 -12.81 20.07
C VAL A 358 -13.81 -12.70 21.06
N ALA A 359 -12.80 -13.54 20.91
CA ALA A 359 -11.56 -13.45 21.66
C ALA A 359 -10.65 -12.39 21.04
N LEU A 360 -10.15 -11.48 21.85
CA LEU A 360 -9.34 -10.34 21.41
C LEU A 360 -7.92 -10.40 21.98
N ARG A 361 -6.96 -10.08 21.10
CA ARG A 361 -5.56 -9.90 21.45
C ARG A 361 -5.11 -8.50 21.03
N ASP A 362 -4.60 -7.72 21.95
CA ASP A 362 -3.95 -6.44 21.70
C ASP A 362 -2.56 -6.69 21.10
N LEU A 363 -2.29 -6.16 19.90
CA LEU A 363 -1.06 -6.44 19.17
C LEU A 363 0.09 -5.50 19.56
N PHE A 364 -0.19 -4.32 20.13
CA PHE A 364 0.85 -3.48 20.69
C PHE A 364 1.33 -4.05 22.02
N GLU A 365 0.40 -4.39 22.90
CA GLU A 365 0.68 -4.97 24.21
C GLU A 365 1.06 -6.46 24.16
N ARG A 366 0.82 -7.11 23.02
CA ARG A 366 1.08 -8.55 22.77
C ARG A 366 0.45 -9.46 23.83
N ARG A 367 -0.77 -9.11 24.27
CA ARG A 367 -1.51 -9.85 25.30
C ARG A 367 -2.96 -10.05 24.93
N ASP A 368 -3.52 -11.15 25.41
CA ASP A 368 -4.95 -11.39 25.30
C ASP A 368 -5.70 -10.48 26.31
N ILE A 369 -6.72 -9.79 25.80
CA ILE A 369 -7.51 -8.84 26.60
C ILE A 369 -8.87 -9.39 27.01
N GLY A 370 -9.20 -10.60 26.59
CA GLY A 370 -10.42 -11.29 26.98
C GLY A 370 -11.32 -11.70 25.82
N THR A 371 -12.53 -12.13 26.19
CA THR A 371 -13.57 -12.53 25.23
C THR A 371 -14.80 -11.64 25.44
N TYR A 372 -15.30 -11.09 24.36
CA TYR A 372 -16.38 -10.12 24.34
C TYR A 372 -17.55 -10.64 23.51
N THR A 373 -18.72 -10.04 23.69
CA THR A 373 -19.91 -10.26 22.86
C THR A 373 -20.44 -8.91 22.40
N HIS A 374 -20.95 -8.84 21.18
CA HIS A 374 -21.53 -7.66 20.54
C HIS A 374 -20.51 -6.56 20.18
N SER A 375 -19.80 -5.98 21.13
CA SER A 375 -18.94 -4.83 20.86
C SER A 375 -17.73 -4.75 21.82
N LEU A 376 -16.76 -3.91 21.44
CA LEU A 376 -15.64 -3.46 22.25
C LEU A 376 -15.66 -1.93 22.35
N LYS A 377 -15.58 -1.41 23.57
CA LYS A 377 -15.34 0.02 23.82
C LYS A 377 -13.83 0.27 23.86
N VAL A 378 -13.34 1.19 23.00
CA VAL A 378 -11.93 1.54 22.88
C VAL A 378 -11.73 3.01 23.24
N GLU A 379 -10.84 3.26 24.18
CA GLU A 379 -10.41 4.61 24.57
C GLU A 379 -9.09 4.92 23.88
N LEU A 380 -9.02 6.09 23.23
CA LEU A 380 -7.90 6.51 22.39
C LEU A 380 -7.44 7.91 22.81
N PRO A 381 -6.20 8.08 23.29
CA PRO A 381 -5.56 9.39 23.34
C PRO A 381 -5.59 10.11 21.98
N PRO A 382 -5.27 11.41 21.93
CA PRO A 382 -5.01 12.10 20.67
C PRO A 382 -3.99 11.33 19.82
N HIS A 383 -4.20 11.27 18.53
CA HIS A 383 -3.31 10.64 17.54
C HIS A 383 -3.06 9.14 17.72
N ALA A 384 -3.71 8.51 18.69
CA ALA A 384 -3.46 7.11 19.04
C ALA A 384 -4.22 6.13 18.15
N THR A 385 -3.61 4.97 17.96
CA THR A 385 -4.23 3.79 17.34
C THR A 385 -4.19 2.60 18.28
N ARG A 386 -5.22 1.76 18.23
CA ARG A 386 -5.21 0.43 18.86
C ARG A 386 -5.46 -0.61 17.77
N ILE A 387 -4.68 -1.69 17.79
CA ILE A 387 -4.78 -2.76 16.80
C ILE A 387 -5.00 -4.09 17.49
N TYR A 388 -6.04 -4.79 17.07
CA TYR A 388 -6.45 -6.05 17.66
C TYR A 388 -6.50 -7.18 16.62
N ARG A 389 -6.17 -8.38 17.08
CA ARG A 389 -6.54 -9.62 16.42
C ARG A 389 -7.80 -10.17 17.08
N ALA A 390 -8.85 -10.35 16.30
CA ALA A 390 -10.15 -10.82 16.74
C ALA A 390 -10.42 -12.21 16.17
N THR A 391 -10.66 -13.20 17.05
CA THR A 391 -11.07 -14.55 16.66
C THR A 391 -12.48 -14.80 17.16
N ALA A 392 -13.43 -14.92 16.22
CA ALA A 392 -14.84 -15.05 16.53
C ALA A 392 -15.33 -16.51 16.54
N GLN A 393 -16.41 -16.74 17.25
CA GLN A 393 -17.14 -17.99 17.18
C GLN A 393 -17.76 -18.22 15.79
N LYS A 394 -18.21 -17.13 15.14
CA LYS A 394 -18.85 -17.16 13.83
C LYS A 394 -18.34 -16.02 12.95
N ARG A 395 -18.02 -16.33 11.69
CA ARG A 395 -17.78 -15.36 10.61
C ARG A 395 -19.10 -15.12 9.89
N LEU A 396 -19.49 -13.86 9.77
CA LEU A 396 -20.64 -13.46 8.95
C LEU A 396 -20.21 -13.29 7.48
N MET A 397 -21.15 -13.42 6.58
CA MET A 397 -20.98 -12.95 5.21
C MET A 397 -20.84 -11.42 5.25
N ARG A 398 -19.85 -10.88 4.55
CA ARG A 398 -19.77 -9.44 4.37
C ARG A 398 -21.03 -8.97 3.63
N SER A 399 -21.73 -8.03 4.22
CA SER A 399 -22.97 -7.50 3.65
C SER A 399 -22.84 -6.08 3.13
N VAL A 400 -21.87 -5.31 3.62
CA VAL A 400 -21.64 -3.91 3.22
C VAL A 400 -20.32 -3.79 2.47
N TYR A 401 -20.37 -3.17 1.31
CA TYR A 401 -19.23 -2.88 0.45
C TYR A 401 -19.21 -1.38 0.17
N GLU A 402 -18.30 -0.67 0.83
CA GLU A 402 -18.15 0.78 0.70
C GLU A 402 -17.74 1.17 -0.72
N GLY A 403 -18.29 2.25 -1.25
CA GLY A 403 -17.97 2.77 -2.58
C GLY A 403 -16.52 3.24 -2.67
N GLU A 404 -16.07 3.97 -1.66
CA GLU A 404 -14.69 4.48 -1.58
C GLU A 404 -13.64 3.38 -1.39
N CYS A 405 -14.02 2.18 -0.99
CA CYS A 405 -13.15 1.00 -0.93
C CYS A 405 -13.24 0.12 -2.19
N GLY A 406 -13.96 0.56 -3.22
CA GLY A 406 -14.05 -0.10 -4.52
C GLY A 406 -12.86 0.27 -5.42
N TYR A 407 -12.68 -0.50 -6.48
CA TYR A 407 -11.65 -0.25 -7.51
C TYR A 407 -12.26 0.56 -8.65
N ILE A 408 -11.59 1.63 -9.06
CA ILE A 408 -11.91 2.42 -10.24
C ILE A 408 -10.85 2.10 -11.29
N SER A 409 -11.27 1.62 -12.48
CA SER A 409 -10.32 1.09 -13.48
C SER A 409 -9.35 2.12 -14.03
N ASP A 410 -9.72 3.38 -14.01
CA ASP A 410 -8.88 4.50 -14.45
C ASP A 410 -8.58 5.47 -13.30
N TYR A 411 -8.52 4.94 -12.05
CA TYR A 411 -8.22 5.77 -10.88
C TYR A 411 -6.88 6.46 -11.04
N GLN A 412 -6.96 7.76 -10.91
CA GLN A 412 -5.81 8.63 -10.88
C GLN A 412 -6.10 9.74 -9.87
N GLU A 413 -5.22 9.95 -8.91
CA GLU A 413 -5.39 11.04 -7.97
C GLU A 413 -5.39 12.38 -8.71
N LEU A 414 -6.32 13.26 -8.35
CA LEU A 414 -6.38 14.62 -8.90
C LEU A 414 -5.26 15.47 -8.29
N VAL A 415 -4.07 15.38 -8.85
CA VAL A 415 -2.97 16.24 -8.46
C VAL A 415 -3.06 17.55 -9.22
N ASN A 416 -3.06 18.66 -8.50
CA ASN A 416 -2.89 20.02 -9.04
C ASN A 416 -3.96 20.50 -10.03
N ASN A 417 -5.24 20.31 -9.77
CA ASN A 417 -6.35 20.86 -10.58
C ASN A 417 -6.30 20.47 -12.06
N GLN A 418 -5.73 19.34 -12.41
CA GLN A 418 -5.82 18.86 -13.79
C GLN A 418 -7.25 18.43 -14.10
N ALA A 419 -7.79 18.97 -15.17
CA ALA A 419 -9.21 18.97 -15.52
C ALA A 419 -9.75 17.61 -16.05
N ALA A 420 -9.04 16.53 -15.93
CA ALA A 420 -9.58 15.21 -16.20
C ALA A 420 -10.30 14.71 -14.93
N MET A 421 -11.59 14.99 -14.86
CA MET A 421 -12.46 14.50 -13.79
C MET A 421 -12.64 13.01 -13.95
N THR A 422 -11.73 12.22 -13.37
CA THR A 422 -11.82 10.78 -13.21
C THR A 422 -12.45 10.45 -11.86
N GLY A 423 -12.98 9.24 -11.72
CA GLY A 423 -13.50 8.75 -10.46
C GLY A 423 -12.48 8.88 -9.34
N THR A 424 -12.94 9.31 -8.18
CA THR A 424 -12.16 9.49 -6.97
C THR A 424 -13.02 9.25 -5.73
N TYR A 425 -12.51 9.54 -4.55
CA TYR A 425 -13.19 9.40 -3.27
C TYR A 425 -13.37 10.77 -2.62
N GLU A 426 -14.50 10.92 -1.91
CA GLU A 426 -14.84 12.15 -1.21
C GLU A 426 -15.38 11.82 0.17
N GLU A 427 -14.80 12.40 1.22
CA GLU A 427 -15.36 12.30 2.56
C GLU A 427 -16.63 13.14 2.68
N THR A 428 -17.68 12.51 3.21
CA THR A 428 -18.96 13.15 3.49
C THR A 428 -19.66 12.44 4.66
N PRO A 429 -20.01 13.17 5.73
CA PRO A 429 -20.56 12.58 6.95
C PRO A 429 -21.96 11.95 6.78
N GLU A 430 -22.65 12.25 5.70
CA GLU A 430 -23.98 11.71 5.41
C GLU A 430 -23.96 10.28 4.86
N CYS A 431 -22.80 9.85 4.35
CA CYS A 431 -22.61 8.52 3.78
C CYS A 431 -22.18 7.49 4.83
N HIS A 432 -22.48 6.23 4.55
CA HIS A 432 -21.99 5.10 5.33
C HIS A 432 -20.45 5.08 5.28
N GLY A 433 -19.81 4.71 6.38
CA GLY A 433 -18.33 4.82 6.42
C GLY A 433 -17.76 6.24 6.45
N GLY A 434 -18.55 7.26 6.11
CA GLY A 434 -18.17 8.67 6.10
C GLY A 434 -17.51 9.14 4.81
N ALA A 435 -17.65 8.37 3.71
CA ALA A 435 -17.12 8.71 2.39
C ALA A 435 -17.95 8.08 1.26
N LYS A 436 -17.61 8.40 0.02
CA LYS A 436 -18.25 7.87 -1.19
C LYS A 436 -17.28 7.85 -2.36
N ALA A 437 -17.56 7.01 -3.36
CA ALA A 437 -16.92 7.11 -4.68
C ALA A 437 -17.67 8.13 -5.53
N THR A 438 -16.95 9.09 -6.12
CA THR A 438 -17.50 10.22 -6.86
C THR A 438 -16.88 10.34 -8.25
N TRP A 439 -17.46 11.19 -9.11
CA TRP A 439 -16.99 11.48 -10.47
C TRP A 439 -16.97 10.26 -11.41
N LEU A 440 -17.79 9.26 -11.17
CA LEU A 440 -17.90 8.02 -11.94
C LEU A 440 -18.65 8.21 -13.27
N GLY A 441 -18.44 7.30 -14.23
CA GLY A 441 -19.10 7.29 -15.53
C GLY A 441 -18.51 8.21 -16.58
N GLY A 442 -19.11 8.27 -17.76
CA GLY A 442 -18.68 9.05 -18.90
C GLY A 442 -17.64 8.36 -19.80
N ASN A 443 -17.05 7.26 -19.35
CA ASN A 443 -16.26 6.32 -20.15
C ASN A 443 -16.21 4.94 -19.50
N ALA A 444 -15.82 3.93 -20.26
CA ALA A 444 -15.87 2.53 -19.82
C ALA A 444 -14.92 2.18 -18.68
N LYS A 445 -13.87 2.97 -18.43
CA LYS A 445 -12.88 2.75 -17.37
C LYS A 445 -13.12 3.59 -16.12
N ASN A 446 -14.04 4.54 -16.20
CA ASN A 446 -14.45 5.35 -15.06
C ASN A 446 -15.61 4.69 -14.32
N ASP A 447 -15.43 3.44 -14.01
CA ASP A 447 -16.38 2.50 -13.36
C ASP A 447 -16.09 2.36 -11.87
N LEU A 448 -16.93 1.64 -11.15
CA LEU A 448 -16.69 1.21 -9.77
C LEU A 448 -16.82 -0.30 -9.68
N VAL A 449 -15.78 -0.96 -9.15
CA VAL A 449 -15.70 -2.43 -9.15
C VAL A 449 -15.37 -2.96 -7.76
N TRP A 450 -16.22 -3.82 -7.24
CA TRP A 450 -15.90 -4.67 -6.08
C TRP A 450 -15.48 -6.05 -6.58
N ARG A 451 -14.21 -6.42 -6.36
CA ARG A 451 -13.60 -7.64 -6.93
C ARG A 451 -13.80 -8.90 -6.09
N ASN A 452 -14.13 -8.77 -4.81
CA ASN A 452 -14.18 -9.87 -3.85
C ASN A 452 -15.53 -9.91 -3.12
N VAL A 453 -16.62 -9.89 -3.87
CA VAL A 453 -17.97 -10.03 -3.32
C VAL A 453 -18.22 -11.51 -3.03
N ASN A 454 -17.91 -11.93 -1.80
CA ASN A 454 -17.96 -13.33 -1.40
C ASN A 454 -19.31 -13.71 -0.82
N VAL A 455 -19.94 -14.73 -1.40
CA VAL A 455 -21.21 -15.29 -0.90
C VAL A 455 -21.11 -16.79 -0.62
N PRO A 456 -21.76 -17.28 0.46
CA PRO A 456 -21.63 -18.68 0.89
C PRO A 456 -22.34 -19.68 -0.01
N LYS A 457 -23.32 -19.23 -0.81
CA LYS A 457 -24.11 -20.07 -1.72
C LYS A 457 -24.38 -19.33 -3.01
N ALA A 458 -24.44 -20.07 -4.13
CA ALA A 458 -24.93 -19.51 -5.38
C ALA A 458 -26.44 -19.27 -5.30
N GLY A 459 -26.91 -18.17 -5.86
CA GLY A 459 -28.33 -17.83 -5.84
C GLY A 459 -28.61 -16.37 -6.17
N ASP A 460 -29.86 -15.98 -5.97
CA ASP A 460 -30.30 -14.62 -6.16
C ASP A 460 -30.22 -13.86 -4.84
N TYR A 461 -29.60 -12.69 -4.90
CA TYR A 461 -29.37 -11.81 -3.76
C TYR A 461 -30.05 -10.47 -3.99
N HIS A 462 -30.73 -9.97 -2.98
CA HIS A 462 -31.24 -8.61 -2.99
C HIS A 462 -30.07 -7.66 -2.70
N VAL A 463 -29.83 -6.71 -3.60
CA VAL A 463 -28.76 -5.73 -3.53
C VAL A 463 -29.36 -4.34 -3.51
N THR A 464 -28.97 -3.54 -2.52
CA THR A 464 -29.28 -2.11 -2.46
C THR A 464 -27.99 -1.30 -2.67
N LEU A 465 -28.08 -0.30 -3.52
CA LEU A 465 -27.01 0.66 -3.78
C LEU A 465 -27.45 2.01 -3.21
N HIS A 466 -26.65 2.54 -2.32
CA HIS A 466 -26.83 3.84 -1.72
C HIS A 466 -26.06 4.86 -2.54
N TYR A 467 -26.68 6.00 -2.85
CA TYR A 467 -26.10 6.98 -3.76
C TYR A 467 -26.50 8.42 -3.43
N GLN A 468 -25.69 9.36 -3.91
CA GLN A 468 -26.00 10.79 -3.94
C GLN A 468 -25.81 11.30 -5.37
N TYR A 469 -26.73 12.12 -5.88
CA TYR A 469 -26.56 12.85 -7.14
C TYR A 469 -27.65 13.91 -7.29
N ASP A 470 -27.30 15.07 -7.79
CA ASP A 470 -28.23 16.21 -7.95
C ASP A 470 -29.08 16.16 -9.24
N GLN A 471 -28.89 15.13 -10.06
CA GLN A 471 -29.59 14.91 -11.33
C GLN A 471 -30.14 13.50 -11.42
N ASN A 472 -31.07 13.28 -12.35
CA ASN A 472 -31.44 11.93 -12.74
C ASN A 472 -30.29 11.30 -13.54
N ALA A 473 -30.01 10.05 -13.27
CA ALA A 473 -28.94 9.33 -13.96
C ALA A 473 -29.31 7.84 -14.13
N SER A 474 -28.46 7.10 -14.79
CA SER A 474 -28.57 5.65 -14.90
C SER A 474 -27.18 5.02 -14.93
N PHE A 475 -27.14 3.74 -14.59
CA PHE A 475 -25.95 2.93 -14.72
C PHE A 475 -26.28 1.44 -14.87
N THR A 476 -25.35 0.71 -15.42
CA THR A 476 -25.43 -0.74 -15.60
C THR A 476 -24.69 -1.45 -14.47
N VAL A 477 -25.23 -2.59 -14.05
CA VAL A 477 -24.63 -3.49 -13.06
C VAL A 477 -24.24 -4.79 -13.75
N ASP A 478 -22.92 -5.03 -13.81
CA ASP A 478 -22.37 -6.30 -14.28
C ASP A 478 -22.00 -7.20 -13.10
N VAL A 479 -22.24 -8.50 -13.24
CA VAL A 479 -21.71 -9.52 -12.32
C VAL A 479 -20.86 -10.51 -13.13
N ASN A 480 -19.60 -10.66 -12.72
CA ASN A 480 -18.64 -11.55 -13.38
C ASN A 480 -18.57 -11.29 -14.91
N GLY A 481 -18.59 -10.02 -15.29
CA GLY A 481 -18.51 -9.56 -16.68
C GLY A 481 -19.79 -9.75 -17.51
N LYS A 482 -20.94 -9.97 -16.87
CA LYS A 482 -22.25 -10.07 -17.54
C LYS A 482 -23.21 -9.06 -16.94
N GLU A 483 -23.84 -8.26 -17.81
CA GLU A 483 -24.93 -7.37 -17.42
C GLU A 483 -26.06 -8.15 -16.75
N GLN A 484 -26.52 -7.66 -15.61
CA GLN A 484 -27.64 -8.23 -14.88
C GLN A 484 -28.75 -7.21 -14.56
N ALA A 485 -28.40 -5.93 -14.51
CA ALA A 485 -29.39 -4.88 -14.26
C ALA A 485 -28.99 -3.57 -14.93
N HIS A 486 -30.00 -2.80 -15.35
CA HIS A 486 -29.87 -1.39 -15.70
C HIS A 486 -30.73 -0.59 -14.72
N LEU A 487 -30.13 0.32 -13.98
CA LEU A 487 -30.76 1.04 -12.89
C LEU A 487 -30.90 2.52 -13.22
N ASN A 488 -32.10 3.07 -13.00
CA ASN A 488 -32.35 4.49 -13.09
C ASN A 488 -32.42 5.09 -11.69
N THR A 489 -31.78 6.21 -11.49
CA THR A 489 -31.77 6.96 -10.23
C THR A 489 -32.47 8.30 -10.40
N VAL A 490 -33.07 8.78 -9.33
CA VAL A 490 -33.67 10.12 -9.26
C VAL A 490 -32.75 11.06 -8.53
N ALA A 491 -32.83 12.35 -8.87
CA ALA A 491 -32.02 13.38 -8.22
C ALA A 491 -32.23 13.37 -6.70
N THR A 492 -31.13 13.45 -5.95
CA THR A 492 -31.12 13.70 -4.51
C THR A 492 -30.83 15.19 -4.27
N HIS A 493 -31.28 15.71 -3.13
CA HIS A 493 -31.07 17.12 -2.81
C HIS A 493 -30.40 17.26 -1.44
N ASN A 494 -29.63 18.30 -1.26
CA ASN A 494 -29.01 18.64 0.03
C ASN A 494 -28.16 17.52 0.66
N GLY A 495 -27.44 16.77 -0.15
CA GLY A 495 -26.57 15.68 0.34
C GLY A 495 -27.30 14.45 0.85
N HIS A 496 -28.62 14.33 0.63
CA HIS A 496 -29.37 13.15 1.06
C HIS A 496 -28.95 11.89 0.26
N VAL A 497 -28.77 10.80 0.98
CA VAL A 497 -28.51 9.48 0.41
C VAL A 497 -29.84 8.85 0.00
N ALA A 498 -29.95 8.45 -1.27
CA ALA A 498 -31.07 7.68 -1.79
C ALA A 498 -30.66 6.23 -2.04
N ILE A 499 -31.64 5.37 -2.32
CA ILE A 499 -31.45 3.93 -2.50
C ILE A 499 -32.07 3.49 -3.81
N VAL A 500 -31.32 2.69 -4.57
CA VAL A 500 -31.85 1.91 -5.69
C VAL A 500 -31.54 0.43 -5.47
N SER A 501 -32.40 -0.47 -5.94
CA SER A 501 -32.28 -1.90 -5.66
C SER A 501 -32.31 -2.75 -6.93
N ALA A 502 -31.64 -3.89 -6.87
CA ALA A 502 -31.67 -4.94 -7.89
C ALA A 502 -31.64 -6.32 -7.24
N THR A 503 -32.03 -7.33 -8.00
CA THR A 503 -31.76 -8.73 -7.68
C THR A 503 -30.60 -9.19 -8.57
N LEU A 504 -29.50 -9.61 -7.97
CA LEU A 504 -28.31 -10.09 -8.68
C LEU A 504 -28.07 -11.57 -8.43
N ARG A 505 -27.75 -12.29 -9.49
CA ARG A 505 -27.35 -13.70 -9.41
C ARG A 505 -25.87 -13.81 -9.14
N LEU A 506 -25.51 -14.30 -7.95
CA LEU A 506 -24.13 -14.48 -7.52
C LEU A 506 -23.73 -15.97 -7.50
N ASN A 507 -22.49 -16.26 -7.86
CA ASN A 507 -21.89 -17.59 -7.73
C ASN A 507 -21.41 -17.80 -6.29
N LYS A 508 -21.38 -19.04 -5.82
CA LYS A 508 -20.73 -19.37 -4.54
C LYS A 508 -19.25 -18.97 -4.59
N GLY A 509 -18.78 -18.31 -3.55
CA GLY A 509 -17.43 -17.76 -3.45
C GLY A 509 -17.36 -16.33 -3.96
N ASP A 510 -16.21 -15.94 -4.50
CA ASP A 510 -15.94 -14.57 -4.93
C ASP A 510 -16.62 -14.24 -6.25
N ASN A 511 -17.20 -13.06 -6.30
CA ASN A 511 -17.79 -12.45 -7.50
C ASN A 511 -17.19 -11.06 -7.71
N THR A 512 -17.20 -10.62 -8.95
CA THR A 512 -16.95 -9.23 -9.31
C THR A 512 -18.28 -8.55 -9.58
N VAL A 513 -18.55 -7.43 -8.90
CA VAL A 513 -19.69 -6.55 -9.19
C VAL A 513 -19.15 -5.23 -9.70
N ARG A 514 -19.56 -4.82 -10.89
CA ARG A 514 -19.14 -3.60 -11.57
C ARG A 514 -20.31 -2.70 -11.84
N LEU A 515 -20.17 -1.42 -11.50
CA LEU A 515 -21.11 -0.36 -11.85
C LEU A 515 -20.46 0.52 -12.92
N HIS A 516 -21.16 0.78 -14.03
CA HIS A 516 -20.62 1.62 -15.09
C HIS A 516 -21.72 2.32 -15.91
N ASN A 517 -21.34 3.44 -16.52
CA ASN A 517 -22.03 4.06 -17.64
C ASN A 517 -20.96 4.64 -18.57
N ASP A 518 -20.83 4.05 -19.74
CA ASP A 518 -19.71 4.34 -20.66
C ASP A 518 -19.86 5.70 -21.37
N SER A 519 -21.02 6.33 -21.29
CA SER A 519 -21.34 7.54 -22.04
C SER A 519 -21.75 8.75 -21.19
N GLN A 520 -22.24 8.51 -19.97
CA GLN A 520 -22.80 9.55 -19.11
C GLN A 520 -22.27 9.42 -17.68
N ARG A 521 -22.31 10.53 -16.94
CA ARG A 521 -22.05 10.52 -15.51
C ARG A 521 -22.99 9.58 -14.78
N MET A 522 -22.45 8.85 -13.82
CA MET A 522 -23.17 8.06 -12.84
C MET A 522 -23.42 8.87 -11.56
N PRO A 523 -24.34 8.43 -10.69
CA PRO A 523 -24.38 8.92 -9.32
C PRO A 523 -23.09 8.62 -8.57
N ASP A 524 -22.79 9.43 -7.56
CA ASP A 524 -21.81 9.10 -6.53
C ASP A 524 -22.33 7.91 -5.72
N ILE A 525 -21.48 6.93 -5.48
CA ILE A 525 -21.86 5.69 -4.81
C ILE A 525 -21.31 5.67 -3.38
N ASP A 526 -22.21 5.64 -2.42
CA ASP A 526 -21.93 5.48 -1.01
C ASP A 526 -21.52 4.03 -0.70
N CYS A 527 -22.48 3.11 -0.78
CA CYS A 527 -22.20 1.70 -0.53
C CYS A 527 -23.14 0.76 -1.28
N MET A 528 -22.74 -0.51 -1.36
CA MET A 528 -23.57 -1.62 -1.79
C MET A 528 -23.86 -2.53 -0.60
N ILE A 529 -25.14 -2.81 -0.33
CA ILE A 529 -25.56 -3.74 0.72
C ILE A 529 -26.20 -4.99 0.07
N ILE A 530 -25.72 -6.17 0.47
CA ILE A 530 -26.16 -7.46 -0.08
C ILE A 530 -26.88 -8.27 1.00
N LYS A 531 -28.06 -8.77 0.68
CA LYS A 531 -28.83 -9.69 1.53
C LYS A 531 -29.24 -10.92 0.73
N GLN A 532 -29.11 -12.09 1.34
CA GLN A 532 -29.65 -13.32 0.74
C GLN A 532 -31.18 -13.26 0.77
N ASN A 533 -31.82 -13.57 -0.35
CA ASN A 533 -33.30 -13.71 -0.45
C ASN A 533 -33.81 -14.89 0.36
#